data_08164aa0e2c33f5b7a6d93fc743720a2
#
_entry.id   08164aa0e2c33f5b7a6d93fc743720a2
#
_cell.length_a   1.000
_cell.length_b   1.000
_cell.length_c   1.000
_cell.angle_alpha   90.00
_cell.angle_beta   90.00
_cell.angle_gamma   90.00
#
_symmetry.space_group_name_H-M   'P 1'
#
loop_
_entity.id
_entity.type
_entity.pdbx_description
1 polymer ?
#
loop_
_entity_poly.entity_id
_entity_poly.type
_entity_poly.pdbx_seq_one_letter_code
_entity_poly.pdbx_strand_id
1 'polypeptide(L)'
;MKKSSAIYLCALFFGLFALSLTSCSDDDGIVDYDQVPYLRYNLEVGANFMQFYDVTITYKSADGTESFTEKLNTQRWVQRMENKSAGDPEFYYIITAKARDNYNISSSTPWYDMNYSYGVSWYTKSTGAKEYNQAGGGRISHSDMQEYINSHQTIEICNITMKPGMDK
;
A
#
# COMPACT_ATOMS: atom_id res chain seq x y z
N MET A 1 -32.98 45.15 31.01
CA MET A 1 -33.20 43.70 31.07
C MET A 1 -33.19 43.13 29.65
N LYS A 2 -32.03 42.67 29.14
CA LYS A 2 -31.88 41.87 27.88
C LYS A 2 -30.55 41.17 27.96
N LYS A 3 -30.44 40.07 28.72
CA LYS A 3 -29.29 39.19 28.79
C LYS A 3 -29.75 37.73 28.93
N SER A 4 -30.51 37.22 28.00
CA SER A 4 -30.90 35.80 28.06
C SER A 4 -30.93 35.07 26.73
N SER A 5 -30.70 35.72 25.58
CA SER A 5 -30.84 35.08 24.28
C SER A 5 -29.51 34.53 23.68
N ALA A 6 -28.36 34.92 24.25
CA ALA A 6 -27.06 34.52 23.69
C ALA A 6 -26.60 33.12 24.16
N ILE A 7 -27.11 32.65 25.30
CA ILE A 7 -26.66 31.36 25.87
C ILE A 7 -27.32 30.16 25.20
N TYR A 8 -28.53 30.31 24.68
CA TYR A 8 -29.24 29.23 24.00
C TYR A 8 -28.75 28.99 22.56
N LEU A 9 -28.13 29.99 21.94
CA LEU A 9 -27.59 29.85 20.59
C LEU A 9 -26.26 29.06 20.56
N CYS A 10 -25.45 29.16 21.61
CA CYS A 10 -24.21 28.38 21.73
C CYS A 10 -24.47 26.89 22.05
N ALA A 11 -25.54 26.57 22.76
CA ALA A 11 -25.89 25.19 23.10
C ALA A 11 -26.41 24.41 21.89
N LEU A 12 -27.03 25.09 20.92
CA LEU A 12 -27.53 24.47 19.68
C LEU A 12 -26.40 24.20 18.68
N PHE A 13 -25.32 24.98 18.71
CA PHE A 13 -24.16 24.75 17.81
C PHE A 13 -23.25 23.60 18.29
N PHE A 14 -23.18 23.34 19.60
CA PHE A 14 -22.40 22.23 20.13
C PHE A 14 -23.11 20.89 20.00
N GLY A 15 -24.41 20.86 19.88
CA GLY A 15 -25.20 19.63 19.70
C GLY A 15 -25.19 19.07 18.29
N LEU A 16 -24.88 19.89 17.26
CA LEU A 16 -24.81 19.42 15.86
C LEU A 16 -23.43 18.94 15.45
N PHE A 17 -22.38 19.23 16.23
CA PHE A 17 -21.01 18.77 15.89
C PHE A 17 -20.68 17.39 16.47
N ALA A 18 -21.52 16.85 17.33
CA ALA A 18 -21.33 15.53 17.95
C ALA A 18 -21.88 14.35 17.12
N LEU A 19 -22.53 14.63 15.97
CA LEU A 19 -23.12 13.61 15.12
C LEU A 19 -22.38 13.35 13.78
N SER A 20 -21.25 14.00 13.56
CA SER A 20 -20.47 13.83 12.32
C SER A 20 -19.15 13.08 12.51
N LEU A 21 -18.95 12.39 13.63
CA LEU A 21 -17.81 11.49 13.85
C LEU A 21 -18.19 10.01 13.75
N THR A 22 -19.35 9.71 13.17
CA THR A 22 -19.67 8.35 12.82
C THR A 22 -19.49 8.17 11.33
N SER A 23 -18.53 7.34 10.99
CA SER A 23 -18.39 6.69 9.69
C SER A 23 -17.47 7.39 8.69
N CYS A 24 -16.18 7.36 8.97
CA CYS A 24 -15.33 6.74 7.98
C CYS A 24 -15.19 5.25 8.37
N SER A 25 -16.24 4.51 8.26
CA SER A 25 -16.08 3.12 7.91
C SER A 25 -15.77 3.15 6.42
N ASP A 26 -14.49 3.15 6.05
CA ASP A 26 -14.12 2.45 4.86
C ASP A 26 -14.76 1.07 5.01
N ASP A 27 -15.87 0.92 4.33
CA ASP A 27 -16.52 -0.37 4.12
C ASP A 27 -15.67 -1.15 3.10
N ASP A 28 -14.39 -1.29 3.40
CA ASP A 28 -13.62 -2.45 3.05
C ASP A 28 -14.31 -3.56 3.83
N GLY A 29 -15.38 -4.11 3.22
CA GLY A 29 -16.27 -5.06 3.83
C GLY A 29 -15.49 -5.89 4.81
N ILE A 30 -15.84 -5.81 6.10
CA ILE A 30 -15.30 -6.66 7.14
C ILE A 30 -15.63 -8.06 6.66
N VAL A 31 -14.78 -8.58 5.79
CA VAL A 31 -14.73 -10.01 5.54
C VAL A 31 -14.38 -10.53 6.93
N ASP A 32 -15.28 -11.30 7.48
CA ASP A 32 -15.07 -12.01 8.73
C ASP A 32 -13.78 -12.82 8.56
N TYR A 33 -12.66 -12.20 8.92
CA TYR A 33 -11.31 -12.74 8.76
C TYR A 33 -11.15 -14.05 9.54
N ASP A 34 -12.07 -14.33 10.45
CA ASP A 34 -12.04 -15.51 11.28
C ASP A 34 -12.46 -16.80 10.54
N GLN A 35 -12.98 -16.71 9.31
CA GLN A 35 -13.53 -17.89 8.63
C GLN A 35 -12.73 -18.36 7.40
N VAL A 36 -12.08 -17.47 6.64
CA VAL A 36 -11.41 -17.86 5.40
C VAL A 36 -9.93 -17.47 5.41
N PRO A 37 -9.01 -18.46 5.51
CA PRO A 37 -7.59 -18.21 5.38
C PRO A 37 -7.24 -17.52 4.06
N TYR A 38 -6.30 -16.56 4.12
CA TYR A 38 -5.91 -15.79 2.95
C TYR A 38 -4.41 -15.46 2.92
N LEU A 39 -3.93 -15.11 1.73
CA LEU A 39 -2.67 -14.43 1.48
C LEU A 39 -2.99 -13.15 0.66
N ARG A 40 -2.48 -12.03 1.08
CA ARG A 40 -2.68 -10.73 0.43
C ARG A 40 -1.36 -10.02 0.23
N TYR A 41 -1.13 -9.57 -0.99
CA TYR A 41 -0.04 -8.68 -1.37
C TYR A 41 -0.58 -7.29 -1.66
N ASN A 42 0.19 -6.26 -1.36
CA ASN A 42 -0.15 -4.89 -1.70
C ASN A 42 1.10 -4.08 -2.10
N LEU A 43 0.89 -3.12 -2.99
CA LEU A 43 1.88 -2.12 -3.39
C LEU A 43 1.16 -0.80 -3.63
N GLU A 44 1.73 0.27 -3.12
CA GLU A 44 1.34 1.64 -3.44
C GLU A 44 2.58 2.44 -3.80
N VAL A 45 2.47 3.28 -4.85
CA VAL A 45 3.56 4.14 -5.31
C VAL A 45 3.09 5.58 -5.41
N GLY A 46 3.99 6.51 -5.18
CA GLY A 46 3.75 7.94 -5.25
C GLY A 46 3.26 8.41 -6.61
N ALA A 47 2.60 9.56 -6.63
CA ALA A 47 1.89 10.09 -7.79
C ALA A 47 2.78 10.24 -9.05
N ASN A 48 4.08 10.45 -8.85
CA ASN A 48 5.02 10.63 -9.97
C ASN A 48 5.84 9.36 -10.29
N PHE A 49 5.81 8.33 -9.44
CA PHE A 49 6.68 7.17 -9.58
C PHE A 49 6.55 6.50 -10.95
N MET A 50 5.32 6.26 -11.39
CA MET A 50 5.03 5.60 -12.67
C MET A 50 5.32 6.46 -13.91
N GLN A 51 5.61 7.75 -13.77
CA GLN A 51 6.06 8.60 -14.87
C GLN A 51 7.51 8.26 -15.27
N PHE A 52 8.29 7.78 -14.30
CA PHE A 52 9.73 7.56 -14.46
C PHE A 52 10.12 6.08 -14.47
N TYR A 53 9.27 5.20 -13.92
CA TYR A 53 9.59 3.78 -13.76
C TYR A 53 8.49 2.86 -14.28
N ASP A 54 8.91 1.79 -14.94
CA ASP A 54 8.09 0.61 -15.18
C ASP A 54 8.29 -0.35 -14.02
N VAL A 55 7.20 -0.66 -13.33
CA VAL A 55 7.21 -1.52 -12.13
C VAL A 55 6.71 -2.91 -12.50
N THR A 56 7.49 -3.92 -12.14
CA THR A 56 7.16 -5.35 -12.29
C THR A 56 6.99 -5.96 -10.92
N ILE A 57 5.90 -6.71 -10.76
CA ILE A 57 5.52 -7.39 -9.52
C ILE A 57 5.55 -8.89 -9.81
N THR A 58 6.30 -9.66 -9.03
CA THR A 58 6.35 -11.12 -9.11
C THR A 58 5.99 -11.71 -7.76
N TYR A 59 5.03 -12.62 -7.72
CA TYR A 59 4.52 -13.19 -6.48
C TYR A 59 4.05 -14.63 -6.68
N LYS A 60 3.91 -15.38 -5.58
CA LYS A 60 3.39 -16.77 -5.58
C LYS A 60 1.91 -16.84 -5.20
N SER A 61 1.24 -17.89 -5.67
CA SER A 61 -0.06 -18.32 -5.13
C SER A 61 0.05 -18.70 -3.65
N ALA A 62 -1.08 -18.69 -2.94
CA ALA A 62 -1.11 -19.00 -1.52
C ALA A 62 -0.70 -20.44 -1.17
N ASP A 63 -0.83 -21.37 -2.12
CA ASP A 63 -0.38 -22.76 -1.99
C ASP A 63 1.07 -22.96 -2.47
N GLY A 64 1.74 -21.88 -2.91
CA GLY A 64 3.13 -21.89 -3.36
C GLY A 64 3.37 -22.60 -4.70
N THR A 65 2.33 -23.02 -5.41
CA THR A 65 2.45 -23.84 -6.65
C THR A 65 2.62 -22.99 -7.90
N GLU A 66 1.99 -21.82 -7.96
CA GLU A 66 1.99 -20.95 -9.13
C GLU A 66 2.76 -19.65 -8.87
N SER A 67 3.34 -19.11 -9.94
CA SER A 67 4.06 -17.85 -9.93
C SER A 67 3.43 -16.89 -10.93
N PHE A 68 3.20 -15.66 -10.51
CA PHE A 68 2.61 -14.62 -11.33
C PHE A 68 3.60 -13.48 -11.51
N THR A 69 3.58 -12.87 -12.69
CA THR A 69 4.35 -11.67 -12.98
C THR A 69 3.44 -10.67 -13.69
N GLU A 70 3.32 -9.50 -13.12
CA GLU A 70 2.44 -8.43 -13.61
C GLU A 70 3.20 -7.11 -13.71
N LYS A 71 2.75 -6.24 -14.61
CA LYS A 71 3.18 -4.85 -14.68
C LYS A 71 2.19 -3.99 -13.91
N LEU A 72 2.71 -3.12 -13.05
CA LEU A 72 1.91 -2.11 -12.38
C LEU A 72 1.36 -1.12 -13.41
N ASN A 73 0.05 -0.94 -13.42
CA ASN A 73 -0.66 0.00 -14.32
C ASN A 73 -1.45 1.08 -13.58
N THR A 74 -1.49 1.01 -12.26
CA THR A 74 -2.15 1.97 -11.36
C THR A 74 -1.25 2.25 -10.16
N GLN A 75 -1.44 3.37 -9.47
CA GLN A 75 -0.65 3.73 -8.28
C GLN A 75 -0.82 2.74 -7.11
N ARG A 76 -1.95 2.06 -7.04
CA ARG A 76 -2.27 1.08 -6.02
C ARG A 76 -2.60 -0.26 -6.64
N TRP A 77 -1.94 -1.30 -6.18
CA TRP A 77 -2.19 -2.69 -6.58
C TRP A 77 -2.39 -3.56 -5.34
N VAL A 78 -3.38 -4.42 -5.40
CA VAL A 78 -3.69 -5.37 -4.33
C VAL A 78 -4.07 -6.70 -4.97
N GLN A 79 -3.45 -7.78 -4.51
CA GLN A 79 -3.83 -9.14 -4.86
C GLN A 79 -4.15 -9.90 -3.59
N ARG A 80 -5.36 -10.43 -3.50
CA ARG A 80 -5.79 -11.31 -2.41
C ARG A 80 -6.21 -12.64 -2.97
N MET A 81 -5.78 -13.72 -2.32
CA MET A 81 -6.13 -15.08 -2.68
C MET A 81 -6.43 -15.90 -1.43
N GLU A 82 -7.29 -16.92 -1.59
CA GLU A 82 -7.59 -17.86 -0.53
C GLU A 82 -6.37 -18.74 -0.24
N ASN A 83 -6.01 -18.89 1.03
CA ASN A 83 -5.00 -19.84 1.47
C ASN A 83 -5.69 -21.16 1.84
N LYS A 84 -5.55 -22.16 0.99
CA LYS A 84 -6.12 -23.50 1.22
C LYS A 84 -5.26 -24.41 2.09
N SER A 85 -4.04 -23.99 2.41
CA SER A 85 -3.17 -24.75 3.31
C SER A 85 -3.59 -24.58 4.76
N ALA A 86 -3.33 -25.61 5.58
CA ALA A 86 -3.62 -25.56 7.01
C ALA A 86 -2.61 -24.72 7.81
N GLY A 87 -1.45 -24.41 7.23
CA GLY A 87 -0.34 -23.68 7.85
C GLY A 87 -0.02 -22.34 7.18
N ASP A 88 1.06 -21.72 7.64
CA ASP A 88 1.57 -20.49 7.02
C ASP A 88 1.91 -20.73 5.54
N PRO A 89 1.57 -19.78 4.65
CA PRO A 89 1.83 -19.92 3.24
C PRO A 89 3.34 -19.86 2.93
N GLU A 90 3.77 -20.63 1.92
CA GLU A 90 5.05 -20.38 1.29
C GLU A 90 4.86 -19.34 0.19
N PHE A 91 5.58 -18.22 0.26
CA PHE A 91 5.49 -17.20 -0.77
C PHE A 91 6.82 -16.52 -1.04
N TYR A 92 6.93 -15.90 -2.19
CA TYR A 92 7.85 -14.82 -2.45
C TYR A 92 7.09 -13.61 -3.00
N TYR A 93 7.65 -12.45 -2.76
CA TYR A 93 7.13 -11.18 -3.23
C TYR A 93 8.30 -10.31 -3.66
N ILE A 94 8.43 -10.11 -4.97
CA ILE A 94 9.53 -9.38 -5.58
C ILE A 94 8.94 -8.24 -6.38
N ILE A 95 9.42 -7.03 -6.11
CA ILE A 95 9.01 -5.82 -6.83
C ILE A 95 10.26 -5.13 -7.34
N THR A 96 10.32 -4.95 -8.64
CA THR A 96 11.41 -4.22 -9.30
C THR A 96 10.84 -3.06 -10.11
N ALA A 97 11.52 -1.92 -10.05
CA ALA A 97 11.21 -0.75 -10.84
C ALA A 97 12.40 -0.44 -11.75
N LYS A 98 12.17 -0.36 -13.07
CA LYS A 98 13.18 -0.02 -14.08
C LYS A 98 12.87 1.35 -14.65
N ALA A 99 13.89 2.24 -14.70
CA ALA A 99 13.73 3.54 -15.30
C ALA A 99 13.28 3.45 -16.76
N ARG A 100 12.34 4.29 -17.14
CA ARG A 100 11.84 4.40 -18.53
C ARG A 100 12.85 5.11 -19.38
N ASP A 101 12.95 4.71 -20.64
CA ASP A 101 13.78 5.44 -21.63
C ASP A 101 13.15 6.78 -22.00
N ASN A 102 11.81 6.88 -21.97
CA ASN A 102 11.05 8.05 -22.36
C ASN A 102 10.32 8.63 -21.14
N TYR A 103 10.98 9.53 -20.42
CA TYR A 103 10.38 10.31 -19.34
C TYR A 103 10.57 11.81 -19.58
N ASN A 104 9.76 12.63 -18.91
CA ASN A 104 9.87 14.08 -18.98
C ASN A 104 9.92 14.67 -17.57
N ILE A 105 10.96 15.43 -17.30
CA ILE A 105 11.09 16.22 -16.07
C ILE A 105 10.52 17.61 -16.37
N SER A 106 9.29 17.84 -15.89
CA SER A 106 8.56 19.08 -16.14
C SER A 106 9.11 20.24 -15.30
N SER A 107 9.49 21.33 -15.95
CA SER A 107 9.96 22.55 -15.26
C SER A 107 8.91 23.19 -14.34
N SER A 108 7.63 22.87 -14.51
CA SER A 108 6.53 23.35 -13.66
C SER A 108 6.33 22.52 -12.38
N THR A 109 7.02 21.39 -12.26
CA THR A 109 6.88 20.48 -11.10
C THR A 109 8.06 20.68 -10.16
N PRO A 110 7.88 21.35 -9.01
CA PRO A 110 8.99 21.63 -8.08
C PRO A 110 9.49 20.40 -7.33
N TRP A 111 8.62 19.41 -7.12
CA TRP A 111 8.90 18.18 -6.39
C TRP A 111 8.20 16.99 -7.02
N TYR A 112 8.87 15.85 -7.04
CA TYR A 112 8.34 14.57 -7.50
C TYR A 112 8.16 13.63 -6.32
N ASP A 113 6.97 13.05 -6.20
CA ASP A 113 6.66 12.04 -5.20
C ASP A 113 7.09 10.66 -5.71
N MET A 114 8.22 10.20 -5.17
CA MET A 114 8.86 8.93 -5.48
C MET A 114 8.73 7.93 -4.33
N ASN A 115 7.79 8.15 -3.42
CA ASN A 115 7.50 7.22 -2.32
C ASN A 115 6.94 5.90 -2.84
N TYR A 116 7.13 4.86 -2.06
CA TYR A 116 6.46 3.58 -2.24
C TYR A 116 6.23 2.92 -0.89
N SER A 117 5.19 2.09 -0.82
CA SER A 117 4.93 1.19 0.29
C SER A 117 4.44 -0.14 -0.22
N TYR A 118 4.81 -1.21 0.45
CA TYR A 118 4.39 -2.55 0.11
C TYR A 118 4.16 -3.40 1.35
N GLY A 119 3.36 -4.44 1.20
CA GLY A 119 3.11 -5.35 2.29
C GLY A 119 2.62 -6.71 1.85
N VAL A 120 2.75 -7.66 2.76
CA VAL A 120 2.18 -8.98 2.69
C VAL A 120 1.45 -9.24 3.98
N SER A 121 0.21 -9.67 3.89
CA SER A 121 -0.56 -10.11 5.06
C SER A 121 -1.20 -11.47 4.79
N TRP A 122 -1.28 -12.29 5.81
CA TRP A 122 -1.93 -13.60 5.71
C TRP A 122 -2.64 -13.97 6.98
N TYR A 123 -3.61 -14.84 6.84
CA TYR A 123 -4.35 -15.42 7.93
C TYR A 123 -4.42 -16.92 7.75
N THR A 124 -4.18 -17.65 8.82
CA THR A 124 -4.42 -19.07 8.93
C THR A 124 -5.19 -19.38 10.20
N LYS A 125 -5.96 -20.47 10.22
CA LYS A 125 -6.68 -20.88 11.43
C LYS A 125 -5.75 -21.31 12.56
N SER A 126 -4.53 -21.73 12.24
CA SER A 126 -3.56 -22.23 13.21
C SER A 126 -2.68 -21.17 13.83
N THR A 127 -2.33 -20.13 13.07
CA THR A 127 -1.34 -19.11 13.50
C THR A 127 -1.92 -17.71 13.61
N GLY A 128 -3.19 -17.53 13.23
CA GLY A 128 -3.87 -16.23 13.24
C GLY A 128 -3.42 -15.31 12.10
N ALA A 129 -3.68 -14.01 12.24
CA ALA A 129 -3.30 -12.99 11.28
C ALA A 129 -1.84 -12.56 11.49
N LYS A 130 -1.11 -12.45 10.39
CA LYS A 130 0.26 -11.93 10.34
C LYS A 130 0.38 -10.89 9.23
N GLU A 131 1.32 -9.96 9.40
CA GLU A 131 1.51 -8.83 8.51
C GLU A 131 2.98 -8.42 8.45
N TYR A 132 3.43 -8.03 7.25
CA TYR A 132 4.71 -7.42 7.01
C TYR A 132 4.52 -6.21 6.09
N ASN A 133 4.92 -5.02 6.53
CA ASN A 133 4.82 -3.79 5.77
C ASN A 133 6.13 -3.02 5.79
N GLN A 134 6.46 -2.42 4.66
CA GLN A 134 7.63 -1.56 4.49
C GLN A 134 7.28 -0.36 3.60
N ALA A 135 8.04 0.70 3.76
CA ALA A 135 7.95 1.89 2.93
C ALA A 135 9.35 2.44 2.64
N GLY A 136 9.47 3.14 1.53
CA GLY A 136 10.72 3.77 1.12
C GLY A 136 10.49 4.88 0.09
N GLY A 137 11.58 5.31 -0.57
CA GLY A 137 11.56 6.44 -1.49
C GLY A 137 11.55 7.78 -0.77
N GLY A 138 11.03 8.81 -1.43
CA GLY A 138 11.00 10.18 -0.90
C GLY A 138 10.45 11.17 -1.91
N ARG A 139 10.51 12.45 -1.54
CA ARG A 139 10.23 13.56 -2.46
C ARG A 139 11.55 14.07 -3.02
N ILE A 140 11.66 14.08 -4.34
CA ILE A 140 12.88 14.50 -5.06
C ILE A 140 12.62 15.87 -5.67
N SER A 141 13.55 16.81 -5.49
CA SER A 141 13.42 18.13 -6.10
C SER A 141 13.54 18.06 -7.63
N HIS A 142 13.00 19.06 -8.30
CA HIS A 142 13.15 19.18 -9.76
C HIS A 142 14.62 19.17 -10.19
N SER A 143 15.49 19.88 -9.46
CA SER A 143 16.93 19.97 -9.76
C SER A 143 17.66 18.64 -9.66
N ASP A 144 17.20 17.78 -8.75
CA ASP A 144 17.91 16.54 -8.41
C ASP A 144 17.33 15.31 -9.15
N MET A 145 16.17 15.48 -9.81
CA MET A 145 15.44 14.37 -10.39
C MET A 145 16.22 13.64 -11.49
N GLN A 146 16.98 14.36 -12.32
CA GLN A 146 17.80 13.75 -13.36
C GLN A 146 18.93 12.89 -12.77
N GLU A 147 19.61 13.39 -11.75
CA GLU A 147 20.66 12.64 -11.04
C GLU A 147 20.07 11.45 -10.31
N TYR A 148 18.91 11.61 -9.67
CA TYR A 148 18.19 10.53 -9.03
C TYR A 148 17.91 9.37 -10.00
N ILE A 149 17.34 9.64 -11.18
CA ILE A 149 17.06 8.60 -12.17
C ILE A 149 18.37 7.96 -12.68
N ASN A 150 19.40 8.74 -12.95
CA ASN A 150 20.67 8.21 -13.43
C ASN A 150 21.33 7.26 -12.43
N SER A 151 21.23 7.56 -11.15
CA SER A 151 21.76 6.72 -10.06
C SER A 151 20.85 5.54 -9.67
N HIS A 152 19.58 5.57 -10.07
CA HIS A 152 18.56 4.56 -9.72
C HIS A 152 17.91 3.97 -10.98
N GLN A 153 18.72 3.51 -11.94
CA GLN A 153 18.22 2.89 -13.18
C GLN A 153 17.36 1.65 -12.94
N THR A 154 17.65 0.93 -11.86
CA THR A 154 16.83 -0.17 -11.35
C THR A 154 16.75 -0.06 -9.83
N ILE A 155 15.54 -0.14 -9.31
CA ILE A 155 15.25 -0.13 -7.88
C ILE A 155 14.64 -1.50 -7.54
N GLU A 156 15.27 -2.22 -6.62
CA GLU A 156 14.64 -3.36 -5.96
C GLU A 156 13.80 -2.82 -4.79
N ILE A 157 12.50 -2.71 -5.00
CA ILE A 157 11.56 -2.20 -4.00
C ILE A 157 11.33 -3.25 -2.91
N CYS A 158 11.16 -4.50 -3.32
CA CYS A 158 10.87 -5.63 -2.44
C CYS A 158 11.55 -6.90 -2.95
N ASN A 159 12.06 -7.69 -2.01
CA ASN A 159 12.57 -9.05 -2.28
C ASN A 159 12.39 -9.89 -1.02
N ILE A 160 11.20 -10.44 -0.84
CA ILE A 160 10.83 -11.22 0.33
C ILE A 160 10.59 -12.67 -0.12
N THR A 161 11.17 -13.59 0.62
CA THR A 161 10.84 -15.02 0.53
C THR A 161 10.48 -15.50 1.92
N MET A 162 9.29 -16.09 2.06
CA MET A 162 8.82 -16.70 3.30
C MET A 162 8.66 -18.20 3.08
N LYS A 163 9.19 -18.98 4.03
CA LYS A 163 8.96 -20.44 4.10
C LYS A 163 8.29 -20.79 5.41
N PRO A 164 7.46 -21.82 5.46
CA PRO A 164 6.87 -22.28 6.70
C PRO A 164 7.93 -22.49 7.79
N GLY A 165 7.70 -21.93 9.00
CA GLY A 165 8.61 -22.06 10.14
C GLY A 165 9.79 -21.08 10.19
N MET A 166 9.85 -20.06 9.33
CA MET A 166 10.87 -19.00 9.39
C MET A 166 10.56 -17.86 10.39
N ASP A 167 9.45 -17.91 11.08
CA ASP A 167 9.07 -16.96 12.13
C ASP A 167 9.87 -17.19 13.42
N LYS A 168 11.16 -16.81 13.41
CA LYS A 168 11.95 -16.76 14.64
C LYS A 168 12.74 -15.48 14.71
#